data_3a67e4fadd415d08922d5bebf747ec05
#
_entry.id   3a67e4fadd415d08922d5bebf747ec05
#
_cell.length_a   1.000
_cell.length_b   1.000
_cell.length_c   1.000
_cell.angle_alpha   90.00
_cell.angle_beta   90.00
_cell.angle_gamma   90.00
#
_symmetry.space_group_name_H-M   'P 1'
#
loop_
_entity.id
_entity.type
_entity.pdbx_description
1 polymer ?
#
loop_
_entity_poly.entity_id
_entity_poly.type
_entity_poly.pdbx_seq_one_letter_code
_entity_poly.pdbx_strand_id
1 'polypeptide(L)'
;VSGLGADHSMDVDLFNVEQIEVIKGPASLLYTNGAIGGIVNVVVDTIASKDFSESESVLGMETQSVNNGQVEFISHKGNIGGLNVTASFKNAEFENFEIPKGALIHSEDMHDEHEGEDEHEDEHGDEHGDEHDESPITSLANSDHSKETMRFGVSKVGNWGHVGVAYSSNEGLYGVPFHVEEH
;
A
#
# COMPACT_ATOMS: atom_id res chain seq x y z
N VAL A 1 1.53 -12.90 -4.90
CA VAL A 1 0.48 -13.36 -3.98
C VAL A 1 1.07 -13.27 -2.60
N SER A 2 0.64 -12.30 -1.81
CA SER A 2 1.04 -12.18 -0.41
C SER A 2 0.59 -13.42 0.37
N GLY A 3 1.48 -13.94 1.23
CA GLY A 3 1.12 -14.99 2.17
C GLY A 3 0.09 -14.51 3.21
N LEU A 4 -0.28 -15.36 4.13
CA LEU A 4 -1.25 -15.07 5.19
C LEU A 4 -0.66 -14.24 6.36
N GLY A 5 0.50 -13.62 6.19
CA GLY A 5 1.12 -12.77 7.21
C GLY A 5 0.45 -11.40 7.29
N ALA A 6 0.31 -10.86 8.51
CA ALA A 6 -0.24 -9.52 8.73
C ALA A 6 0.68 -8.40 8.19
N ASP A 7 1.93 -8.74 7.89
CA ASP A 7 2.99 -7.90 7.33
C ASP A 7 3.00 -7.84 5.80
N HIS A 8 2.07 -8.55 5.14
CA HIS A 8 1.96 -8.55 3.69
C HIS A 8 0.81 -7.67 3.23
N SER A 9 1.11 -6.46 2.79
CA SER A 9 0.12 -5.61 2.12
C SER A 9 -0.17 -6.11 0.71
N MET A 10 -1.43 -6.05 0.30
CA MET A 10 -1.80 -6.26 -1.10
C MET A 10 -1.58 -4.96 -1.86
N ASP A 11 -0.51 -4.93 -2.64
CA ASP A 11 -0.14 -3.78 -3.45
C ASP A 11 -0.96 -3.74 -4.75
N VAL A 12 -2.21 -3.29 -4.66
CA VAL A 12 -3.09 -3.08 -5.80
C VAL A 12 -3.21 -1.60 -6.10
N ASP A 13 -2.62 -1.16 -7.21
CA ASP A 13 -2.83 0.19 -7.70
C ASP A 13 -4.10 0.26 -8.53
N LEU A 14 -5.08 1.02 -8.05
CA LEU A 14 -6.37 1.25 -8.72
C LEU A 14 -6.34 2.46 -9.66
N PHE A 15 -5.20 3.08 -9.86
CA PHE A 15 -5.07 4.19 -10.79
C PHE A 15 -5.11 3.71 -12.24
N ASN A 16 -5.92 4.36 -13.08
CA ASN A 16 -6.17 3.98 -14.47
C ASN A 16 -6.70 2.53 -14.66
N VAL A 17 -7.47 2.06 -13.70
CA VAL A 17 -8.16 0.78 -13.81
C VAL A 17 -9.34 0.92 -14.74
N GLU A 18 -9.40 0.07 -15.77
CA GLU A 18 -10.51 0.02 -16.70
C GLU A 18 -11.66 -0.83 -16.14
N GLN A 19 -11.32 -1.97 -15.53
CA GLN A 19 -12.28 -2.91 -15.02
C GLN A 19 -11.76 -3.66 -13.81
N ILE A 20 -12.64 -3.91 -12.84
CA ILE A 20 -12.40 -4.80 -11.72
C ILE A 20 -13.36 -5.97 -11.84
N GLU A 21 -12.82 -7.18 -11.95
CA GLU A 21 -13.58 -8.43 -12.06
C GLU A 21 -13.48 -9.20 -10.76
N VAL A 22 -14.61 -9.57 -10.18
CA VAL A 22 -14.68 -10.42 -8.99
C VAL A 22 -15.18 -11.80 -9.40
N ILE A 23 -14.31 -12.79 -9.39
CA ILE A 23 -14.60 -14.17 -9.79
C ILE A 23 -14.65 -15.01 -8.53
N LYS A 24 -15.83 -15.58 -8.23
CA LYS A 24 -16.08 -16.37 -7.03
C LYS A 24 -16.18 -17.86 -7.34
N GLY A 25 -15.80 -18.67 -6.36
CA GLY A 25 -15.95 -20.12 -6.42
C GLY A 25 -14.94 -20.82 -7.33
N PRO A 26 -15.24 -22.05 -7.80
CA PRO A 26 -14.27 -22.92 -8.52
C PRO A 26 -13.71 -22.33 -9.82
N ALA A 27 -14.41 -21.38 -10.44
CA ALA A 27 -13.95 -20.71 -11.65
C ALA A 27 -12.66 -19.91 -11.41
N SER A 28 -12.36 -19.52 -10.18
CA SER A 28 -11.12 -18.83 -9.81
C SER A 28 -9.86 -19.67 -10.06
N LEU A 29 -9.97 -20.99 -10.03
CA LEU A 29 -8.87 -21.92 -10.31
C LEU A 29 -8.35 -21.84 -11.75
N LEU A 30 -9.12 -21.29 -12.68
CA LEU A 30 -8.66 -21.04 -14.05
C LEU A 30 -7.62 -19.92 -14.13
N TYR A 31 -7.53 -19.09 -13.10
CA TYR A 31 -6.63 -17.92 -13.06
C TYR A 31 -5.42 -18.15 -12.17
N THR A 32 -5.55 -18.91 -11.09
CA THR A 32 -4.44 -19.20 -10.18
C THR A 32 -4.70 -20.45 -9.35
N ASN A 33 -3.64 -21.19 -9.03
CA ASN A 33 -3.70 -22.42 -8.25
C ASN A 33 -4.00 -22.20 -6.74
N GLY A 34 -3.98 -20.97 -6.25
CA GLY A 34 -4.15 -20.65 -4.84
C GLY A 34 -5.51 -20.03 -4.47
N ALA A 35 -6.41 -19.84 -5.44
CA ALA A 35 -7.66 -19.13 -5.21
C ALA A 35 -8.80 -20.07 -4.73
N ILE A 36 -8.90 -20.31 -3.43
CA ILE A 36 -9.91 -21.21 -2.85
C ILE A 36 -11.29 -20.56 -2.80
N GLY A 37 -11.38 -19.25 -2.52
CA GLY A 37 -12.65 -18.53 -2.33
C GLY A 37 -13.06 -17.65 -3.51
N GLY A 38 -12.12 -17.25 -4.33
CA GLY A 38 -12.31 -16.32 -5.43
C GLY A 38 -11.07 -15.49 -5.70
N ILE A 39 -11.13 -14.68 -6.75
CA ILE A 39 -10.10 -13.71 -7.11
C ILE A 39 -10.71 -12.36 -7.43
N VAL A 40 -9.90 -11.32 -7.28
CA VAL A 40 -10.15 -9.99 -7.82
C VAL A 40 -9.13 -9.76 -8.91
N ASN A 41 -9.59 -9.62 -10.15
CA ASN A 41 -8.76 -9.31 -11.31
C ASN A 41 -8.90 -7.82 -11.64
N VAL A 42 -7.79 -7.11 -11.65
CA VAL A 42 -7.73 -5.69 -11.99
C VAL A 42 -7.18 -5.55 -13.39
N VAL A 43 -8.00 -5.05 -14.30
CA VAL A 43 -7.66 -4.87 -15.71
C VAL A 43 -7.24 -3.42 -15.94
N VAL A 44 -6.05 -3.24 -16.48
CA VAL A 44 -5.53 -1.94 -16.92
C VAL A 44 -5.26 -2.02 -18.42
N ASP A 45 -5.79 -1.08 -19.19
CA ASP A 45 -5.63 -1.05 -20.65
C ASP A 45 -4.32 -0.34 -21.03
N THR A 46 -3.20 -0.99 -20.75
CA THR A 46 -1.88 -0.48 -21.15
C THR A 46 -1.60 -0.74 -22.63
N ILE A 47 -2.15 -1.84 -23.19
CA ILE A 47 -2.07 -2.18 -24.62
C ILE A 47 -3.47 -2.07 -25.20
N ALA A 48 -3.77 -0.98 -25.88
CA ALA A 48 -5.08 -0.76 -26.46
C ALA A 48 -5.39 -1.80 -27.56
N SER A 49 -6.57 -2.43 -27.47
CA SER A 49 -7.10 -3.39 -28.43
C SER A 49 -7.96 -2.75 -29.53
N LYS A 50 -8.27 -1.45 -29.37
CA LYS A 50 -9.01 -0.62 -30.32
C LYS A 50 -8.31 0.72 -30.46
N ASP A 51 -8.44 1.36 -31.62
CA ASP A 51 -7.90 2.70 -31.81
C ASP A 51 -8.64 3.70 -30.93
N PHE A 52 -7.86 4.54 -30.23
CA PHE A 52 -8.41 5.68 -29.53
C PHE A 52 -8.93 6.70 -30.52
N SER A 53 -10.18 7.07 -30.38
CA SER A 53 -10.82 8.11 -31.21
C SER A 53 -10.43 9.53 -30.77
N GLU A 54 -10.06 9.69 -29.51
CA GLU A 54 -9.73 10.96 -28.89
C GLU A 54 -8.49 10.78 -28.01
N SER A 55 -7.76 11.88 -27.81
CA SER A 55 -6.67 11.93 -26.83
C SER A 55 -7.19 12.47 -25.51
N GLU A 56 -6.84 11.80 -24.44
CA GLU A 56 -7.21 12.17 -23.07
C GLU A 56 -5.96 12.27 -22.21
N SER A 57 -5.89 13.34 -21.43
CA SER A 57 -4.84 13.53 -20.42
C SER A 57 -5.49 13.89 -19.10
N VAL A 58 -5.05 13.26 -18.03
CA VAL A 58 -5.50 13.52 -16.66
C VAL A 58 -4.29 13.87 -15.82
N LEU A 59 -4.41 14.95 -15.06
CA LEU A 59 -3.47 15.37 -14.03
C LEU A 59 -4.26 15.53 -12.74
N GLY A 60 -3.76 14.99 -11.65
CA GLY A 60 -4.41 15.12 -10.35
C GLY A 60 -3.43 15.12 -9.19
N MET A 61 -3.91 15.67 -8.09
CA MET A 61 -3.25 15.66 -6.80
C MET A 61 -4.30 15.38 -5.73
N GLU A 62 -3.94 14.55 -4.77
CA GLU A 62 -4.74 14.21 -3.59
C GLU A 62 -3.90 14.42 -2.34
N THR A 63 -4.51 14.89 -1.25
CA THR A 63 -3.87 15.04 0.05
C THR A 63 -4.73 14.42 1.13
N GLN A 64 -4.09 13.82 2.13
CA GLN A 64 -4.72 13.20 3.29
C GLN A 64 -4.14 13.80 4.56
N SER A 65 -4.99 14.21 5.50
CA SER A 65 -4.55 14.84 6.76
C SER A 65 -4.13 13.86 7.82
N VAL A 66 -4.66 12.62 7.80
CA VAL A 66 -4.42 11.61 8.85
C VAL A 66 -2.98 11.12 8.89
N ASN A 67 -2.25 11.23 7.80
CA ASN A 67 -0.87 10.77 7.63
C ASN A 67 -0.06 11.69 6.72
N ASN A 68 -0.43 12.97 6.62
CA ASN A 68 0.20 13.95 5.73
C ASN A 68 0.41 13.43 4.30
N GLY A 69 -0.49 12.55 3.86
CA GLY A 69 -0.35 11.85 2.59
C GLY A 69 -0.48 12.80 1.40
N GLN A 70 0.36 12.58 0.40
CA GLN A 70 0.36 13.28 -0.87
C GLN A 70 0.39 12.27 -2.01
N VAL A 71 -0.49 12.42 -2.97
CA VAL A 71 -0.55 11.59 -4.18
C VAL A 71 -0.58 12.50 -5.38
N GLU A 72 0.34 12.30 -6.29
CA GLU A 72 0.42 13.01 -7.56
C GLU A 72 0.33 12.00 -8.70
N PHE A 73 -0.44 12.34 -9.72
CA PHE A 73 -0.56 11.46 -10.87
C PHE A 73 -0.79 12.22 -12.17
N ILE A 74 -0.26 11.63 -13.22
CA ILE A 74 -0.50 12.06 -14.61
C ILE A 74 -0.76 10.84 -15.48
N SER A 75 -1.69 10.93 -16.39
CA SER A 75 -1.89 9.93 -17.42
C SER A 75 -2.23 10.54 -18.75
N HIS A 76 -1.87 9.83 -19.80
CA HIS A 76 -2.20 10.16 -21.18
C HIS A 76 -2.56 8.90 -21.95
N LYS A 77 -3.61 8.99 -22.78
CA LYS A 77 -3.92 7.99 -23.80
C LYS A 77 -4.37 8.69 -25.09
N GLY A 78 -3.98 8.15 -26.21
CA GLY A 78 -4.35 8.74 -27.50
C GLY A 78 -3.77 7.98 -28.68
N ASN A 79 -4.18 8.36 -29.88
CA ASN A 79 -3.65 7.82 -31.13
C ASN A 79 -2.78 8.85 -31.82
N ILE A 80 -1.53 8.47 -32.09
CA ILE A 80 -0.53 9.32 -32.73
C ILE A 80 -0.04 8.59 -33.99
N GLY A 81 -0.43 9.11 -35.14
CA GLY A 81 0.03 8.54 -36.43
C GLY A 81 -0.39 7.10 -36.68
N GLY A 82 -1.52 6.66 -36.16
CA GLY A 82 -2.03 5.30 -36.28
C GLY A 82 -1.43 4.31 -35.28
N LEU A 83 -0.77 4.83 -34.24
CA LEU A 83 -0.32 4.06 -33.08
C LEU A 83 -1.06 4.56 -31.84
N ASN A 84 -1.62 3.65 -31.08
CA ASN A 84 -2.16 3.97 -29.77
C ASN A 84 -1.01 4.07 -28.77
N VAL A 85 -1.01 5.12 -27.97
CA VAL A 85 -0.02 5.38 -26.94
C VAL A 85 -0.75 5.55 -25.61
N THR A 86 -0.28 4.86 -24.58
CA THR A 86 -0.71 5.02 -23.19
C THR A 86 0.50 5.34 -22.35
N ALA A 87 0.39 6.28 -21.43
CA ALA A 87 1.42 6.58 -20.46
C ALA A 87 0.77 6.98 -19.14
N SER A 88 1.27 6.51 -18.02
CA SER A 88 0.85 6.95 -16.71
C SER A 88 2.00 6.92 -15.71
N PHE A 89 1.97 7.91 -14.81
CA PHE A 89 2.87 8.00 -13.68
C PHE A 89 2.05 8.39 -12.44
N LYS A 90 2.36 7.77 -11.32
CA LYS A 90 1.80 8.08 -10.02
C LYS A 90 2.89 7.98 -8.98
N ASN A 91 3.00 9.02 -8.15
CA ASN A 91 3.78 9.02 -6.92
C ASN A 91 2.85 9.21 -5.73
N ALA A 92 3.05 8.45 -4.66
CA ALA A 92 2.28 8.52 -3.44
C ALA A 92 3.23 8.39 -2.25
N GLU A 93 3.15 9.33 -1.32
CA GLU A 93 3.95 9.39 -0.12
C GLU A 93 3.04 9.62 1.08
N PHE A 94 3.22 8.85 2.12
CA PHE A 94 2.42 8.89 3.35
C PHE A 94 3.35 8.76 4.54
N GLU A 95 3.19 9.65 5.50
CA GLU A 95 3.84 9.58 6.81
C GLU A 95 3.10 8.62 7.75
N ASN A 96 3.58 8.50 8.97
CA ASN A 96 2.92 7.70 10.00
C ASN A 96 1.50 8.20 10.28
N PHE A 97 0.58 7.27 10.50
CA PHE A 97 -0.81 7.61 10.86
C PHE A 97 -0.87 8.33 12.20
N GLU A 98 -1.56 9.47 12.23
CA GLU A 98 -1.94 10.11 13.47
C GLU A 98 -3.06 9.32 14.15
N ILE A 99 -2.88 9.05 15.45
CA ILE A 99 -3.84 8.32 16.27
C ILE A 99 -4.28 9.15 17.47
N PRO A 100 -5.52 8.97 17.98
CA PRO A 100 -5.98 9.62 19.20
C PRO A 100 -5.13 9.23 20.40
N LYS A 101 -4.93 10.18 21.33
CA LYS A 101 -4.27 9.89 22.61
C LYS A 101 -4.97 8.75 23.33
N GLY A 102 -4.19 7.78 23.81
CA GLY A 102 -4.70 6.61 24.53
C GLY A 102 -5.24 5.50 23.61
N ALA A 103 -5.06 5.61 22.30
CA ALA A 103 -5.37 4.51 21.37
C ALA A 103 -4.38 3.34 21.47
N LEU A 104 -3.15 3.61 21.90
CA LEU A 104 -2.16 2.59 22.25
C LEU A 104 -1.87 2.66 23.75
N ILE A 105 -1.90 1.50 24.40
CA ILE A 105 -1.51 1.30 25.79
C ILE A 105 -0.07 0.79 25.76
N HIS A 106 0.82 1.41 26.54
CA HIS A 106 2.16 0.87 26.74
C HIS A 106 2.04 -0.52 27.37
N SER A 107 2.72 -1.51 26.82
CA SER A 107 2.69 -2.88 27.33
C SER A 107 3.47 -3.07 28.66
N GLU A 108 4.03 -2.02 29.21
CA GLU A 108 4.74 -2.08 30.50
C GLU A 108 3.81 -2.27 31.69
N ASP A 109 2.52 -1.96 31.56
CA ASP A 109 1.53 -2.13 32.65
C ASP A 109 1.07 -3.60 32.85
N MET A 110 1.61 -4.58 32.11
CA MET A 110 1.23 -5.99 32.25
C MET A 110 2.20 -6.85 33.11
N HIS A 111 3.16 -6.25 33.80
CA HIS A 111 4.15 -6.98 34.56
C HIS A 111 4.07 -6.81 36.06
N ASP A 112 2.90 -6.52 36.65
CA ASP A 112 2.75 -6.54 38.10
C ASP A 112 1.50 -7.28 38.57
N GLU A 113 1.48 -8.60 38.43
CA GLU A 113 0.76 -9.50 39.33
C GLU A 113 1.63 -10.77 39.61
N HIS A 114 2.78 -10.59 40.22
CA HIS A 114 3.40 -11.65 40.99
C HIS A 114 3.27 -11.31 42.47
N GLU A 115 2.22 -11.85 43.08
CA GLU A 115 2.20 -12.07 44.52
C GLU A 115 3.28 -13.08 44.87
N GLY A 116 4.38 -12.58 45.39
CA GLY A 116 5.44 -13.38 46.00
C GLY A 116 5.83 -12.69 47.31
N GLU A 117 5.29 -13.17 48.44
CA GLU A 117 5.73 -12.85 49.78
C GLU A 117 7.14 -13.34 49.94
N ASP A 118 8.14 -12.45 49.99
CA ASP A 118 9.42 -12.73 50.66
C ASP A 118 9.96 -11.43 51.28
N GLU A 119 9.97 -11.43 52.62
CA GLU A 119 10.54 -10.38 53.45
C GLU A 119 12.07 -10.38 53.30
N HIS A 120 12.65 -9.37 52.69
CA HIS A 120 14.04 -8.99 52.88
C HIS A 120 14.16 -7.47 53.05
N GLU A 121 14.43 -7.07 54.29
CA GLU A 121 14.95 -5.77 54.67
C GLU A 121 16.37 -5.63 54.12
N ASP A 122 16.60 -4.74 53.18
CA ASP A 122 17.89 -4.11 52.93
C ASP A 122 17.70 -2.69 52.43
N GLU A 123 18.13 -1.75 53.30
CA GLU A 123 18.22 -0.31 53.03
C GLU A 123 19.29 -0.03 51.97
N HIS A 124 18.91 0.31 50.75
CA HIS A 124 19.72 1.13 49.86
C HIS A 124 18.83 2.12 49.13
N GLY A 125 18.84 3.36 49.64
CA GLY A 125 18.31 4.49 48.93
C GLY A 125 19.24 4.89 47.77
N ASP A 126 18.78 4.69 46.56
CA ASP A 126 19.27 5.40 45.40
C ASP A 126 18.05 5.98 44.67
N GLU A 127 17.86 7.28 44.86
CA GLU A 127 16.93 8.09 44.11
C GLU A 127 17.40 8.18 42.64
N HIS A 128 17.08 7.20 41.80
CA HIS A 128 17.03 7.39 40.34
C HIS A 128 15.58 7.67 39.97
N GLY A 129 15.21 8.93 40.07
CA GLY A 129 14.01 9.43 39.43
C GLY A 129 14.24 9.43 37.91
N ASP A 130 14.05 8.30 37.26
CA ASP A 130 13.84 8.25 35.83
C ASP A 130 12.46 8.87 35.60
N GLU A 131 12.44 10.19 35.30
CA GLU A 131 11.29 10.84 34.72
C GLU A 131 11.08 10.19 33.33
N HIS A 132 10.34 9.09 33.31
CA HIS A 132 9.79 8.55 32.06
C HIS A 132 8.87 9.65 31.51
N ASP A 133 9.33 10.30 30.47
CA ASP A 133 8.53 11.27 29.71
C ASP A 133 7.37 10.50 29.04
N GLU A 134 6.29 10.31 29.83
CA GLU A 134 5.05 9.66 29.38
C GLU A 134 4.30 10.56 28.38
N SER A 135 5.01 11.01 27.36
CA SER A 135 4.37 11.73 26.27
C SER A 135 3.36 10.80 25.60
N PRO A 136 2.08 11.17 25.53
CA PRO A 136 1.08 10.27 24.95
C PRO A 136 1.41 9.98 23.48
N ILE A 137 1.39 8.70 23.12
CA ILE A 137 1.58 8.27 21.74
C ILE A 137 0.45 8.86 20.90
N THR A 138 0.82 9.63 19.88
CA THR A 138 -0.11 10.30 18.96
C THR A 138 0.08 9.91 17.52
N SER A 139 1.04 9.01 17.24
CA SER A 139 1.27 8.46 15.91
C SER A 139 1.59 6.98 16.00
N LEU A 140 1.17 6.24 15.00
CA LEU A 140 1.47 4.82 14.84
C LEU A 140 2.83 4.68 14.15
N ALA A 141 3.87 4.35 14.90
CA ALA A 141 5.21 4.18 14.37
C ALA A 141 5.28 3.08 13.30
N ASN A 142 6.15 3.26 12.29
CA ASN A 142 6.33 2.34 11.17
C ASN A 142 5.04 2.07 10.38
N SER A 143 4.18 3.06 10.24
CA SER A 143 3.00 2.99 9.38
C SER A 143 3.11 3.87 8.13
N ASP A 144 4.25 4.50 7.93
CA ASP A 144 4.59 5.24 6.74
C ASP A 144 4.70 4.31 5.52
N HIS A 145 4.37 4.83 4.36
CA HIS A 145 4.54 4.09 3.12
C HIS A 145 4.66 5.03 1.92
N SER A 146 5.36 4.57 0.91
CA SER A 146 5.48 5.25 -0.36
C SER A 146 5.28 4.30 -1.52
N LYS A 147 4.79 4.83 -2.64
CA LYS A 147 4.55 4.04 -3.83
C LYS A 147 4.76 4.86 -5.09
N GLU A 148 5.56 4.32 -6.00
CA GLU A 148 5.71 4.84 -7.35
C GLU A 148 5.22 3.82 -8.37
N THR A 149 4.41 4.26 -9.30
CA THR A 149 3.91 3.42 -10.40
C THR A 149 4.11 4.13 -11.71
N MET A 150 4.74 3.44 -12.66
CA MET A 150 4.91 3.93 -14.03
C MET A 150 4.43 2.86 -15.00
N ARG A 151 3.63 3.27 -15.99
CA ARG A 151 3.19 2.41 -17.08
C ARG A 151 3.33 3.13 -18.41
N PHE A 152 3.76 2.42 -19.39
CA PHE A 152 3.86 2.90 -20.76
C PHE A 152 3.46 1.79 -21.72
N GLY A 153 2.67 2.10 -22.73
CA GLY A 153 2.24 1.16 -23.74
C GLY A 153 2.14 1.78 -25.12
N VAL A 154 2.46 1.00 -26.12
CA VAL A 154 2.24 1.34 -27.53
C VAL A 154 1.59 0.15 -28.21
N SER A 155 0.54 0.39 -28.98
CA SER A 155 -0.12 -0.65 -29.77
C SER A 155 -0.52 -0.16 -31.14
N LYS A 156 -0.66 -1.11 -32.07
CA LYS A 156 -1.23 -0.92 -33.38
C LYS A 156 -2.40 -1.84 -33.60
N VAL A 157 -3.49 -1.30 -34.05
CA VAL A 157 -4.71 -2.04 -34.39
C VAL A 157 -4.90 -2.08 -35.91
N GLY A 158 -5.44 -3.17 -36.40
CA GLY A 158 -5.76 -3.36 -37.81
C GLY A 158 -6.83 -4.45 -38.01
N ASN A 159 -7.20 -4.70 -39.25
CA ASN A 159 -8.20 -5.75 -39.59
C ASN A 159 -7.76 -7.16 -39.21
N TRP A 160 -6.47 -7.34 -38.89
CA TRP A 160 -5.85 -8.60 -38.46
C TRP A 160 -5.85 -8.78 -36.93
N GLY A 161 -6.30 -7.78 -36.19
CA GLY A 161 -6.24 -7.76 -34.72
C GLY A 161 -5.39 -6.60 -34.20
N HIS A 162 -4.70 -6.79 -33.09
CA HIS A 162 -3.80 -5.80 -32.53
C HIS A 162 -2.49 -6.44 -32.08
N VAL A 163 -1.44 -5.62 -32.03
CA VAL A 163 -0.14 -5.97 -31.45
C VAL A 163 0.38 -4.76 -30.67
N GLY A 164 1.03 -5.00 -29.55
CA GLY A 164 1.58 -3.92 -28.72
C GLY A 164 2.68 -4.41 -27.81
N VAL A 165 3.36 -3.45 -27.24
CA VAL A 165 4.35 -3.62 -26.17
C VAL A 165 4.00 -2.71 -25.02
N ALA A 166 4.22 -3.19 -23.81
CA ALA A 166 4.03 -2.40 -22.61
C ALA A 166 5.20 -2.59 -21.65
N TYR A 167 5.46 -1.54 -20.90
CA TYR A 167 6.36 -1.53 -19.75
C TYR A 167 5.59 -1.08 -18.52
N SER A 168 5.81 -1.73 -17.40
CA SER A 168 5.25 -1.35 -16.11
C SER A 168 6.30 -1.51 -15.03
N SER A 169 6.48 -0.47 -14.22
CA SER A 169 7.24 -0.51 -12.98
C SER A 169 6.31 -0.14 -11.82
N ASN A 170 6.48 -0.84 -10.72
CA ASN A 170 5.73 -0.62 -9.50
C ASN A 170 6.67 -0.83 -8.32
N GLU A 171 7.02 0.26 -7.66
CA GLU A 171 7.92 0.27 -6.53
C GLU A 171 7.16 0.76 -5.31
N GLY A 172 7.29 0.06 -4.19
CA GLY A 172 6.63 0.42 -2.95
C GLY A 172 7.53 0.11 -1.76
N LEU A 173 7.53 1.04 -0.81
CA LEU A 173 8.13 0.87 0.50
C LEU A 173 7.05 1.07 1.54
N TYR A 174 6.97 0.21 2.52
CA TYR A 174 6.02 0.33 3.62
C TYR A 174 6.65 -0.14 4.93
N GLY A 175 6.34 0.57 5.99
CA GLY A 175 6.68 0.17 7.35
C GLY A 175 5.74 -0.93 7.86
N VAL A 176 6.17 -1.66 8.87
CA VAL A 176 5.38 -2.68 9.55
C VAL A 176 5.14 -2.21 10.98
N PRO A 177 3.93 -1.73 11.31
CA PRO A 177 3.60 -1.33 12.67
C PRO A 177 3.79 -2.49 13.66
N PHE A 178 4.22 -2.18 14.87
CA PHE A 178 4.45 -3.14 15.95
C PHE A 178 5.62 -4.12 15.73
N HIS A 179 6.45 -3.92 14.72
CA HIS A 179 7.70 -4.67 14.60
C HIS A 179 8.75 -3.97 15.46
N VAL A 180 9.07 -4.52 16.60
CA VAL A 180 10.18 -4.09 17.45
C VAL A 180 11.41 -4.82 16.93
N GLU A 181 12.40 -4.09 16.41
CA GLU A 181 13.71 -4.67 16.16
C GLU A 181 14.33 -5.02 17.50
N GLU A 182 14.39 -6.29 17.84
CA GLU A 182 15.20 -6.78 18.95
C GLU A 182 16.68 -6.55 18.60
N HIS A 183 17.31 -5.61 19.28
CA HIS A 183 18.76 -5.39 19.27
C HIS A 183 19.44 -6.21 20.35
#